data_13021b7262a7adcd0724f2e51d7412c4
#
_entry.id   13021b7262a7adcd0724f2e51d7412c4
#
_cell.length_a   1.000
_cell.length_b   1.000
_cell.length_c   1.000
_cell.angle_alpha   90.00
_cell.angle_beta   90.00
_cell.angle_gamma   90.00
#
_symmetry.space_group_name_H-M   'P 1'
#
loop_
_entity.id
_entity.type
_entity.pdbx_description
1 polymer ?
#
loop_
_entity_poly.entity_id
_entity_poly.type
_entity_poly.pdbx_seq_one_letter_code
_entity_poly.pdbx_strand_id
1 'polypeptide(L)'
;MDRPGGLSYTNSMRAGCWVAVLGFVTGLCAAPGPSAWVPVRWPWGDARSLELLTGTPVNCLLLKAPTAEMVAAAQARGVAALAVVTPDGAGRAVDGALAAKVDGIVFEGEFPEGTAAGVAAGNKGVTVIELVARSHLALGSEAAVLGTYQGVWPGIAVDEEGAKKSGPTSSVWIDTNTGFLRAVRAWGNPTVWIANQPPAKTVVATSRYLQAIADAGISGARWVVAFDDDLTARLAAREEGAMGSWKRITGLLAYFEEHPEWRAMQEGGQLAVVQDPGKGGLLSGGILDMIAVKHTPVRPIPRQQLSAEALAGATMAVNVDAAATTPEQKEILRGFTRGGGTLLTGPPGWKDPTAAAGSITLEKAELERLNDIWRDVNSMIGRRNMGVRLFNVSSMLSNFLAAPGGKSAVVHLVNYSDYPVENVAMHYLGEYKHATLITPGAADKTLEVYKTEEGWGVDVDRVGVCATVRLEQ
;
A
#
# COMPACT_ATOMS: atom_id res chain seq x y z
N MET A 1 -56.10 -61.23 -18.47
CA MET A 1 -57.14 -60.50 -19.19
C MET A 1 -56.64 -59.08 -19.36
N ASP A 2 -56.33 -58.51 -20.38
CA ASP A 2 -56.24 -58.58 -21.80
C ASP A 2 -55.26 -57.47 -22.29
N ARG A 3 -54.39 -57.83 -23.13
CA ARG A 3 -53.79 -56.87 -24.09
C ARG A 3 -54.87 -56.67 -25.22
N PRO A 4 -54.77 -55.69 -26.10
CA PRO A 4 -53.57 -55.27 -26.86
C PRO A 4 -53.61 -53.80 -27.34
N GLY A 5 -52.61 -53.43 -28.15
CA GLY A 5 -52.76 -52.42 -29.17
C GLY A 5 -51.52 -51.53 -29.41
N GLY A 6 -50.64 -52.01 -30.30
CA GLY A 6 -49.59 -51.24 -30.87
C GLY A 6 -50.02 -50.29 -31.95
N LEU A 7 -49.20 -49.25 -32.19
CA LEU A 7 -49.09 -48.62 -33.53
C LEU A 7 -47.67 -47.96 -33.63
N SER A 8 -46.92 -48.52 -34.54
CA SER A 8 -45.72 -48.03 -35.13
C SER A 8 -45.98 -46.77 -35.96
N TYR A 9 -45.19 -45.75 -35.83
CA TYR A 9 -44.99 -44.74 -36.86
C TYR A 9 -43.49 -44.40 -37.00
N THR A 10 -42.97 -44.85 -38.10
CA THR A 10 -41.75 -44.37 -38.71
C THR A 10 -41.93 -42.94 -39.21
N ASN A 11 -41.01 -42.03 -38.86
CA ASN A 11 -40.84 -40.88 -39.73
C ASN A 11 -39.36 -40.38 -39.73
N SER A 12 -38.98 -40.31 -40.97
CA SER A 12 -37.76 -39.93 -41.61
C SER A 12 -36.94 -38.77 -40.98
N MET A 13 -35.62 -39.02 -40.96
CA MET A 13 -34.55 -38.03 -40.85
C MET A 13 -34.70 -36.88 -41.86
N ARG A 14 -34.67 -35.65 -41.35
CA ARG A 14 -34.21 -34.51 -42.14
C ARG A 14 -33.04 -33.90 -41.35
N ALA A 15 -31.83 -34.12 -41.86
CA ALA A 15 -30.61 -33.44 -41.42
C ALA A 15 -30.71 -31.95 -41.79
N GLY A 16 -30.94 -31.11 -40.78
CA GLY A 16 -30.78 -29.66 -40.87
C GLY A 16 -29.42 -29.28 -40.33
N CYS A 17 -28.47 -28.97 -41.20
CA CYS A 17 -27.22 -28.34 -40.84
C CYS A 17 -27.51 -26.95 -40.23
N TRP A 18 -27.41 -26.84 -38.90
CA TRP A 18 -27.30 -25.56 -38.24
C TRP A 18 -25.81 -25.17 -38.18
N VAL A 19 -25.40 -24.27 -39.06
CA VAL A 19 -24.14 -23.56 -38.95
C VAL A 19 -24.30 -22.59 -37.79
N ALA A 20 -23.79 -22.97 -36.62
CA ALA A 20 -23.63 -22.06 -35.50
C ALA A 20 -22.48 -21.08 -35.85
N VAL A 21 -22.84 -19.89 -36.31
CA VAL A 21 -21.92 -18.76 -36.40
C VAL A 21 -21.64 -18.34 -34.94
N LEU A 22 -20.54 -18.84 -34.37
CA LEU A 22 -19.94 -18.31 -33.15
C LEU A 22 -19.42 -16.91 -33.48
N GLY A 23 -20.26 -15.92 -33.29
CA GLY A 23 -19.84 -14.54 -33.24
C GLY A 23 -18.95 -14.36 -32.02
N PHE A 24 -17.62 -14.27 -32.21
CA PHE A 24 -16.71 -13.73 -31.22
C PHE A 24 -17.11 -12.25 -31.01
N VAL A 25 -17.95 -12.02 -30.02
CA VAL A 25 -18.09 -10.68 -29.46
C VAL A 25 -16.79 -10.43 -28.68
N THR A 26 -15.80 -9.83 -29.34
CA THR A 26 -14.70 -9.17 -28.64
C THR A 26 -15.31 -8.01 -27.88
N GLY A 27 -15.77 -8.28 -26.65
CA GLY A 27 -16.08 -7.21 -25.73
C GLY A 27 -14.81 -6.39 -25.58
N LEU A 28 -14.82 -5.14 -26.07
CA LEU A 28 -13.87 -4.14 -25.64
C LEU A 28 -14.06 -4.01 -24.11
N CYS A 29 -13.26 -4.72 -23.32
CA CYS A 29 -13.11 -4.39 -21.93
C CYS A 29 -12.58 -2.96 -21.90
N ALA A 30 -13.37 -2.03 -21.38
CA ALA A 30 -12.90 -0.68 -21.13
C ALA A 30 -11.61 -0.78 -20.32
N ALA A 31 -10.58 -0.04 -20.71
CA ALA A 31 -9.33 0.00 -19.96
C ALA A 31 -9.63 0.34 -18.50
N PRO A 32 -8.98 -0.33 -17.54
CA PRO A 32 -9.23 -0.08 -16.12
C PRO A 32 -8.97 1.39 -15.79
N GLY A 33 -9.79 1.97 -14.91
CA GLY A 33 -9.63 3.35 -14.46
C GLY A 33 -8.40 3.53 -13.55
N PRO A 34 -8.01 4.78 -13.27
CA PRO A 34 -6.78 5.10 -12.53
C PRO A 34 -6.63 4.41 -11.17
N SER A 35 -7.73 4.18 -10.46
CA SER A 35 -7.72 3.46 -9.18
C SER A 35 -7.36 1.97 -9.28
N ALA A 36 -7.50 1.39 -10.46
CA ALA A 36 -7.15 -0.01 -10.74
C ALA A 36 -5.81 -0.16 -11.49
N TRP A 37 -5.09 0.94 -11.75
CA TRP A 37 -3.79 0.87 -12.40
C TRP A 37 -2.71 0.31 -11.47
N VAL A 38 -1.92 -0.63 -11.99
CA VAL A 38 -0.71 -1.18 -11.36
C VAL A 38 0.49 -0.59 -12.09
N PRO A 39 1.05 0.52 -11.57
CA PRO A 39 2.01 1.34 -12.30
C PRO A 39 3.45 0.82 -12.22
N VAL A 40 4.16 0.93 -13.34
CA VAL A 40 5.61 0.67 -13.42
C VAL A 40 6.26 1.79 -14.25
N ARG A 41 7.38 2.32 -13.80
CA ARG A 41 8.23 3.20 -14.62
C ARG A 41 8.92 2.37 -15.68
N TRP A 42 8.63 2.65 -16.96
CA TRP A 42 9.09 1.86 -18.08
C TRP A 42 10.28 2.52 -18.75
N PRO A 43 11.50 1.96 -18.64
CA PRO A 43 12.70 2.63 -19.11
C PRO A 43 12.94 2.46 -20.61
N TRP A 44 12.29 1.51 -21.26
CA TRP A 44 12.54 1.17 -22.66
C TRP A 44 11.56 1.88 -23.60
N GLY A 45 12.08 2.38 -24.73
CA GLY A 45 11.28 2.98 -25.81
C GLY A 45 10.88 1.99 -26.91
N ASP A 46 11.40 0.76 -26.90
CA ASP A 46 11.10 -0.26 -27.91
C ASP A 46 9.86 -1.06 -27.50
N ALA A 47 8.86 -1.12 -28.39
CA ALA A 47 7.61 -1.85 -28.18
C ALA A 47 7.80 -3.36 -27.91
N ARG A 48 8.90 -3.96 -28.36
CA ARG A 48 9.24 -5.34 -28.03
C ARG A 48 9.45 -5.58 -26.53
N SER A 49 9.86 -4.54 -25.80
CA SER A 49 10.00 -4.62 -24.34
C SER A 49 8.70 -4.97 -23.64
N LEU A 50 7.55 -4.65 -24.23
CA LEU A 50 6.21 -4.95 -23.68
C LEU A 50 5.91 -6.45 -23.56
N GLU A 51 6.72 -7.31 -24.14
CA GLU A 51 6.64 -8.77 -23.90
C GLU A 51 6.90 -9.12 -22.41
N LEU A 52 7.69 -8.31 -21.71
CA LEU A 52 7.91 -8.47 -20.26
C LEU A 52 6.62 -8.36 -19.43
N LEU A 53 5.57 -7.76 -19.97
CA LEU A 53 4.27 -7.61 -19.31
C LEU A 53 3.39 -8.85 -19.38
N THR A 54 3.71 -9.79 -20.26
CA THR A 54 2.88 -10.98 -20.49
C THR A 54 2.75 -11.81 -19.21
N GLY A 55 1.51 -12.04 -18.76
CA GLY A 55 1.22 -12.79 -17.53
C GLY A 55 1.52 -12.03 -16.23
N THR A 56 1.68 -10.70 -16.28
CA THR A 56 1.86 -9.85 -15.11
C THR A 56 0.61 -9.01 -14.84
N PRO A 57 0.40 -8.52 -13.62
CA PRO A 57 -0.71 -7.62 -13.30
C PRO A 57 -0.48 -6.18 -13.76
N VAL A 58 0.70 -5.86 -14.29
CA VAL A 58 1.06 -4.50 -14.72
C VAL A 58 0.17 -4.07 -15.87
N ASN A 59 -0.56 -2.98 -15.67
CA ASN A 59 -1.50 -2.43 -16.64
C ASN A 59 -1.37 -0.92 -16.84
N CYS A 60 -0.27 -0.32 -16.33
CA CYS A 60 0.00 1.11 -16.44
C CYS A 60 1.50 1.35 -16.52
N LEU A 61 1.94 2.10 -17.53
CA LEU A 61 3.35 2.45 -17.75
C LEU A 61 3.56 3.94 -17.60
N LEU A 62 4.57 4.31 -16.82
CA LEU A 62 5.05 5.70 -16.70
C LEU A 62 6.26 5.86 -17.64
N LEU A 63 6.10 6.68 -18.67
CA LEU A 63 7.06 6.87 -19.76
C LEU A 63 7.67 8.27 -19.68
N LYS A 64 9.00 8.39 -19.65
CA LYS A 64 9.69 9.71 -19.67
C LYS A 64 9.58 10.43 -21.02
N ALA A 65 9.63 9.68 -22.12
CA ALA A 65 9.57 10.20 -23.48
C ALA A 65 8.68 9.28 -24.33
N PRO A 66 7.35 9.38 -24.21
CA PRO A 66 6.44 8.51 -24.95
C PRO A 66 6.54 8.79 -26.48
N THR A 67 6.61 7.72 -27.25
CA THR A 67 6.44 7.78 -28.70
C THR A 67 5.06 7.28 -29.08
N ALA A 68 4.48 7.75 -30.18
CA ALA A 68 3.17 7.29 -30.64
C ALA A 68 3.14 5.76 -30.88
N GLU A 69 4.24 5.20 -31.35
CA GLU A 69 4.39 3.75 -31.56
C GLU A 69 4.30 2.98 -30.23
N MET A 70 5.08 3.41 -29.23
CA MET A 70 5.09 2.77 -27.90
C MET A 70 3.74 2.87 -27.21
N VAL A 71 3.11 4.05 -27.28
CA VAL A 71 1.77 4.29 -26.69
C VAL A 71 0.74 3.39 -27.36
N ALA A 72 0.68 3.35 -28.70
CA ALA A 72 -0.27 2.50 -29.42
C ALA A 72 -0.03 1.00 -29.14
N ALA A 73 1.24 0.58 -29.01
CA ALA A 73 1.57 -0.81 -28.71
C ALA A 73 1.17 -1.21 -27.27
N ALA A 74 1.27 -0.30 -26.29
CA ALA A 74 0.80 -0.51 -24.92
C ALA A 74 -0.73 -0.58 -24.87
N GLN A 75 -1.41 0.39 -25.47
CA GLN A 75 -2.88 0.45 -25.56
C GLN A 75 -3.49 -0.78 -26.24
N ALA A 76 -2.84 -1.28 -27.31
CA ALA A 76 -3.27 -2.52 -27.98
C ALA A 76 -3.23 -3.76 -27.07
N ARG A 77 -2.48 -3.70 -25.96
CA ARG A 77 -2.41 -4.74 -24.93
C ARG A 77 -3.32 -4.45 -23.72
N GLY A 78 -4.13 -3.39 -23.77
CA GLY A 78 -4.94 -2.95 -22.62
C GLY A 78 -4.12 -2.31 -21.48
N VAL A 79 -2.92 -1.85 -21.78
CA VAL A 79 -2.00 -1.22 -20.82
C VAL A 79 -2.03 0.29 -21.03
N ALA A 80 -2.36 1.03 -19.97
CA ALA A 80 -2.36 2.50 -19.99
C ALA A 80 -0.93 3.04 -20.11
N ALA A 81 -0.73 4.04 -20.96
CA ALA A 81 0.55 4.71 -21.18
C ALA A 81 0.46 6.16 -20.68
N LEU A 82 1.20 6.50 -19.65
CA LEU A 82 1.24 7.83 -19.05
C LEU A 82 2.59 8.50 -19.29
N ALA A 83 2.55 9.76 -19.70
CA ALA A 83 3.76 10.57 -19.83
C ALA A 83 4.17 11.16 -18.48
N VAL A 84 5.43 11.00 -18.08
CA VAL A 84 5.98 11.70 -16.92
C VAL A 84 6.55 13.04 -17.36
N VAL A 85 6.06 14.09 -16.74
CA VAL A 85 6.46 15.48 -16.99
C VAL A 85 7.09 16.04 -15.71
N THR A 86 8.31 16.55 -15.84
CA THR A 86 9.01 17.28 -14.79
C THR A 86 8.95 18.79 -15.02
N PRO A 87 9.20 19.65 -14.02
CA PRO A 87 9.12 21.10 -14.18
C PRO A 87 9.96 21.62 -15.35
N ASP A 88 11.15 21.05 -15.57
CA ASP A 88 12.03 21.45 -16.65
C ASP A 88 11.47 21.05 -18.02
N GLY A 89 11.15 22.04 -18.83
CA GLY A 89 10.62 21.81 -20.19
C GLY A 89 9.19 21.30 -20.25
N ALA A 90 8.41 21.47 -19.18
CA ALA A 90 7.06 20.94 -19.02
C ALA A 90 6.13 21.18 -20.20
N GLY A 91 6.07 22.40 -20.77
CA GLY A 91 5.20 22.70 -21.90
C GLY A 91 5.46 21.80 -23.11
N ARG A 92 6.72 21.66 -23.52
CA ARG A 92 7.08 20.76 -24.64
C ARG A 92 6.81 19.30 -24.35
N ALA A 93 7.01 18.88 -23.09
CA ALA A 93 6.72 17.50 -22.68
C ALA A 93 5.23 17.20 -22.71
N VAL A 94 4.38 18.13 -22.28
CA VAL A 94 2.91 18.02 -22.38
C VAL A 94 2.47 17.96 -23.85
N ASP A 95 2.96 18.86 -24.70
CA ASP A 95 2.61 18.87 -26.12
C ASP A 95 3.01 17.54 -26.80
N GLY A 96 4.21 17.03 -26.49
CA GLY A 96 4.69 15.74 -27.00
C GLY A 96 3.84 14.56 -26.52
N ALA A 97 3.43 14.57 -25.26
CA ALA A 97 2.56 13.55 -24.68
C ALA A 97 1.18 13.52 -25.36
N LEU A 98 0.58 14.69 -25.56
CA LEU A 98 -0.71 14.82 -26.24
C LEU A 98 -0.62 14.39 -27.71
N ALA A 99 0.47 14.76 -28.41
CA ALA A 99 0.72 14.30 -29.77
C ALA A 99 0.89 12.78 -29.87
N ALA A 100 1.48 12.16 -28.85
CA ALA A 100 1.61 10.69 -28.75
C ALA A 100 0.30 9.98 -28.33
N LYS A 101 -0.75 10.72 -27.97
CA LYS A 101 -2.06 10.21 -27.54
C LYS A 101 -1.99 9.32 -26.30
N VAL A 102 -1.26 9.75 -25.29
CA VAL A 102 -1.18 9.07 -24.00
C VAL A 102 -2.53 9.02 -23.27
N ASP A 103 -2.74 8.03 -22.42
CA ASP A 103 -3.93 7.90 -21.58
C ASP A 103 -3.92 8.88 -20.40
N GLY A 104 -2.73 9.34 -20.01
CA GLY A 104 -2.59 10.30 -18.92
C GLY A 104 -1.24 10.99 -18.88
N ILE A 105 -1.17 12.03 -18.05
CA ILE A 105 0.04 12.80 -17.77
C ILE A 105 0.29 12.79 -16.26
N VAL A 106 1.51 12.46 -15.89
CA VAL A 106 1.99 12.45 -14.50
C VAL A 106 2.93 13.64 -14.32
N PHE A 107 2.50 14.63 -13.55
CA PHE A 107 3.31 15.75 -13.13
C PHE A 107 4.15 15.36 -11.92
N GLU A 108 5.46 15.24 -12.08
CA GLU A 108 6.37 14.82 -11.01
C GLU A 108 7.27 15.98 -10.58
N GLY A 109 7.11 16.41 -9.34
CA GLY A 109 7.86 17.52 -8.75
C GLY A 109 6.98 18.70 -8.37
N GLU A 110 7.62 19.84 -8.12
CA GLU A 110 6.94 21.07 -7.70
C GLU A 110 6.63 21.94 -8.92
N PHE A 111 5.35 22.11 -9.19
CA PHE A 111 4.84 22.93 -10.28
C PHE A 111 4.13 24.18 -9.74
N PRO A 112 4.02 25.26 -10.53
CA PRO A 112 3.14 26.37 -10.19
C PRO A 112 1.71 25.89 -9.97
N GLU A 113 1.01 26.49 -8.99
CA GLU A 113 -0.35 26.15 -8.67
C GLU A 113 -1.27 26.25 -9.92
N GLY A 114 -2.14 25.25 -10.08
CA GLY A 114 -3.08 25.20 -11.20
C GLY A 114 -2.50 24.62 -12.51
N THR A 115 -1.19 24.32 -12.60
CA THR A 115 -0.59 23.76 -13.83
C THR A 115 -1.27 22.46 -14.25
N ALA A 116 -1.37 21.48 -13.35
CA ALA A 116 -2.00 20.20 -13.62
C ALA A 116 -3.50 20.35 -13.92
N ALA A 117 -4.20 21.17 -13.15
CA ALA A 117 -5.61 21.47 -13.35
C ALA A 117 -5.88 22.15 -14.71
N GLY A 118 -5.01 23.05 -15.15
CA GLY A 118 -5.10 23.69 -16.47
C GLY A 118 -4.99 22.69 -17.62
N VAL A 119 -4.06 21.74 -17.51
CA VAL A 119 -3.90 20.67 -18.52
C VAL A 119 -5.13 19.73 -18.51
N ALA A 120 -5.62 19.35 -17.35
CA ALA A 120 -6.81 18.52 -17.23
C ALA A 120 -8.06 19.19 -17.83
N ALA A 121 -8.26 20.47 -17.57
CA ALA A 121 -9.40 21.24 -18.10
C ALA A 121 -9.36 21.37 -19.63
N GLY A 122 -8.16 21.54 -20.20
CA GLY A 122 -7.94 21.69 -21.66
C GLY A 122 -8.02 20.38 -22.43
N ASN A 123 -7.85 19.21 -21.77
CA ASN A 123 -7.68 17.94 -22.46
C ASN A 123 -8.61 16.87 -21.88
N LYS A 124 -9.91 16.96 -22.17
CA LYS A 124 -10.92 15.99 -21.74
C LYS A 124 -10.57 14.59 -22.26
N GLY A 125 -10.46 13.63 -21.35
CA GLY A 125 -10.13 12.23 -21.66
C GLY A 125 -8.67 11.86 -21.37
N VAL A 126 -7.82 12.83 -20.98
CA VAL A 126 -6.47 12.56 -20.49
C VAL A 126 -6.50 12.62 -18.96
N THR A 127 -6.09 11.53 -18.32
CA THR A 127 -5.98 11.47 -16.86
C THR A 127 -4.77 12.28 -16.39
N VAL A 128 -4.95 13.14 -15.41
CA VAL A 128 -3.84 13.90 -14.82
C VAL A 128 -3.60 13.38 -13.38
N ILE A 129 -2.35 13.05 -13.08
CA ILE A 129 -1.87 12.61 -11.77
C ILE A 129 -0.73 13.51 -11.35
N GLU A 130 -0.72 13.92 -10.09
CA GLU A 130 0.38 14.67 -9.50
C GLU A 130 1.19 13.78 -8.56
N LEU A 131 2.51 13.74 -8.75
CA LEU A 131 3.46 13.14 -7.82
C LEU A 131 4.18 14.30 -7.11
N VAL A 132 3.73 14.60 -5.91
CA VAL A 132 4.20 15.75 -5.11
C VAL A 132 5.00 15.31 -3.90
N ALA A 133 5.61 16.26 -3.20
CA ALA A 133 6.17 15.99 -1.89
C ALA A 133 5.07 15.53 -0.92
N ARG A 134 5.39 14.67 0.06
CA ARG A 134 4.40 14.17 1.04
C ARG A 134 3.65 15.30 1.76
N SER A 135 4.32 16.41 2.02
CA SER A 135 3.72 17.60 2.66
C SER A 135 2.70 18.34 1.80
N HIS A 136 2.67 18.08 0.49
CA HIS A 136 1.79 18.74 -0.48
C HIS A 136 0.63 17.86 -0.93
N LEU A 137 0.48 16.66 -0.35
CA LEU A 137 -0.64 15.80 -0.67
C LEU A 137 -1.98 16.47 -0.32
N ALA A 138 -2.87 16.51 -1.28
CA ALA A 138 -4.22 17.06 -1.11
C ALA A 138 -5.15 16.03 -0.46
N LEU A 139 -5.00 15.82 0.85
CA LEU A 139 -5.82 14.88 1.62
C LEU A 139 -7.31 15.28 1.57
N GLY A 140 -8.17 14.27 1.42
CA GLY A 140 -9.61 14.47 1.30
C GLY A 140 -10.05 15.05 -0.06
N SER A 141 -9.16 15.15 -1.05
CA SER A 141 -9.52 15.50 -2.42
C SER A 141 -10.22 14.35 -3.13
N GLU A 142 -10.94 14.67 -4.22
CA GLU A 142 -11.56 13.67 -5.12
C GLU A 142 -10.57 13.14 -6.17
N ALA A 143 -9.27 13.36 -5.99
CA ALA A 143 -8.26 12.86 -6.91
C ALA A 143 -8.32 11.33 -7.00
N ALA A 144 -8.29 10.80 -8.21
CA ALA A 144 -8.33 9.36 -8.45
C ALA A 144 -7.11 8.64 -7.85
N VAL A 145 -5.98 9.35 -7.76
CA VAL A 145 -4.72 8.87 -7.19
C VAL A 145 -4.07 10.01 -6.41
N LEU A 146 -3.69 9.75 -5.18
CA LEU A 146 -2.76 10.59 -4.41
C LEU A 146 -1.34 10.08 -4.63
N GLY A 147 -0.50 10.86 -5.29
CA GLY A 147 0.84 10.45 -5.68
C GLY A 147 1.94 11.22 -4.95
N THR A 148 2.99 10.51 -4.54
CA THR A 148 4.22 11.15 -4.03
C THR A 148 5.46 10.55 -4.68
N TYR A 149 6.42 11.42 -5.00
CA TYR A 149 7.76 10.98 -5.41
C TYR A 149 8.67 10.66 -4.23
N GLN A 150 8.26 10.99 -3.00
CA GLN A 150 9.00 10.70 -1.78
C GLN A 150 8.59 9.35 -1.19
N GLY A 151 9.56 8.47 -1.00
CA GLY A 151 9.37 7.16 -0.39
C GLY A 151 10.65 6.70 0.30
N VAL A 152 10.50 5.73 1.17
CA VAL A 152 11.62 5.02 1.79
C VAL A 152 11.81 3.69 1.07
N TRP A 153 13.03 3.40 0.65
CA TRP A 153 13.42 2.07 0.24
C TRP A 153 13.75 1.25 1.49
N PRO A 154 12.91 0.28 1.88
CA PRO A 154 13.17 -0.49 3.09
C PRO A 154 14.55 -1.15 3.07
N GLY A 155 15.28 -1.01 4.16
CA GLY A 155 16.63 -1.54 4.31
C GLY A 155 17.72 -0.85 3.50
N ILE A 156 17.43 0.33 2.89
CA ILE A 156 18.43 1.14 2.21
C ILE A 156 18.40 2.55 2.81
N ALA A 157 19.48 2.94 3.48
CA ALA A 157 19.74 4.34 3.82
C ALA A 157 20.66 4.95 2.76
N VAL A 158 20.44 6.20 2.42
CA VAL A 158 21.23 6.95 1.45
C VAL A 158 21.82 8.16 2.15
N ASP A 159 23.12 8.32 2.05
CA ASP A 159 23.83 9.52 2.49
C ASP A 159 24.64 10.14 1.33
N GLU A 160 25.43 11.17 1.61
CA GLU A 160 26.25 11.85 0.61
C GLU A 160 27.31 10.94 -0.05
N GLU A 161 27.71 9.87 0.63
CA GLU A 161 28.68 8.89 0.12
C GLU A 161 28.03 7.77 -0.71
N GLY A 162 26.69 7.67 -0.70
CA GLY A 162 25.94 6.67 -1.45
C GLY A 162 25.02 5.81 -0.59
N ALA A 163 24.41 4.79 -1.21
CA ALA A 163 23.47 3.93 -0.52
C ALA A 163 24.18 3.00 0.47
N LYS A 164 23.75 3.03 1.72
CA LYS A 164 24.18 2.13 2.79
C LYS A 164 23.07 1.18 3.19
N LYS A 165 23.42 -0.01 3.63
CA LYS A 165 22.46 -0.95 4.20
C LYS A 165 21.93 -0.37 5.51
N SER A 166 20.64 -0.10 5.56
CA SER A 166 19.91 0.13 6.80
C SER A 166 19.01 -1.07 7.09
N GLY A 167 18.58 -1.21 8.30
CA GLY A 167 17.70 -2.30 8.67
C GLY A 167 17.06 -2.05 10.03
N PRO A 168 16.02 -2.83 10.38
CA PRO A 168 15.40 -2.71 11.67
C PRO A 168 16.44 -2.96 12.77
N THR A 169 16.60 -1.99 13.64
CA THR A 169 17.44 -2.08 14.81
C THR A 169 16.59 -2.36 16.04
N SER A 170 17.19 -2.77 17.14
CA SER A 170 16.50 -2.89 18.42
C SER A 170 16.01 -1.55 18.98
N SER A 171 16.48 -0.46 18.45
CA SER A 171 16.07 0.91 18.74
C SER A 171 14.95 1.36 17.81
N VAL A 172 14.62 2.63 17.87
CA VAL A 172 13.63 3.30 17.03
C VAL A 172 13.87 3.00 15.55
N TRP A 173 12.85 2.50 14.88
CA TRP A 173 12.92 2.16 13.48
C TRP A 173 11.74 2.77 12.72
N ILE A 174 12.05 3.68 11.80
CA ILE A 174 11.08 4.40 10.97
C ILE A 174 11.40 4.32 9.47
N ASP A 175 12.23 3.35 9.08
CA ASP A 175 12.66 3.14 7.69
C ASP A 175 11.58 2.45 6.86
N THR A 176 10.31 2.87 7.03
CA THR A 176 9.15 2.33 6.33
C THR A 176 8.23 3.45 5.83
N ASN A 177 7.28 3.08 4.95
CA ASN A 177 6.26 4.01 4.49
C ASN A 177 4.93 3.82 5.22
N THR A 178 4.82 2.80 6.08
CA THR A 178 3.54 2.38 6.67
C THR A 178 2.90 3.43 7.56
N GLY A 179 3.67 4.14 8.38
CA GLY A 179 3.13 5.20 9.23
C GLY A 179 2.55 6.35 8.42
N PHE A 180 3.28 6.82 7.40
CA PHE A 180 2.77 7.78 6.43
C PHE A 180 1.48 7.30 5.77
N LEU A 181 1.47 6.06 5.28
CA LEU A 181 0.30 5.49 4.59
C LEU A 181 -0.91 5.33 5.52
N ARG A 182 -0.69 4.91 6.77
CA ARG A 182 -1.77 4.88 7.78
C ARG A 182 -2.37 6.27 8.01
N ALA A 183 -1.52 7.30 8.11
CA ALA A 183 -2.00 8.68 8.25
C ALA A 183 -2.84 9.11 7.04
N VAL A 184 -2.43 8.77 5.82
CA VAL A 184 -3.19 9.08 4.59
C VAL A 184 -4.52 8.33 4.52
N ARG A 185 -4.51 7.03 4.85
CA ARG A 185 -5.73 6.17 4.84
C ARG A 185 -6.81 6.66 5.79
N ALA A 186 -6.43 7.28 6.90
CA ALA A 186 -7.39 7.87 7.84
C ALA A 186 -8.32 8.92 7.19
N TRP A 187 -7.99 9.41 6.00
CA TRP A 187 -8.78 10.38 5.23
C TRP A 187 -9.74 9.74 4.19
N GLY A 188 -9.93 8.44 4.18
CA GLY A 188 -10.96 7.83 3.35
C GLY A 188 -10.49 6.76 2.35
N ASN A 189 -9.41 6.08 2.60
CA ASN A 189 -8.88 5.01 1.75
C ASN A 189 -8.60 5.42 0.28
N PRO A 190 -7.92 6.53 0.02
CA PRO A 190 -7.58 6.93 -1.34
C PRO A 190 -6.64 5.91 -2.00
N THR A 191 -6.63 5.86 -3.33
CA THR A 191 -5.56 5.17 -4.06
C THR A 191 -4.27 5.97 -3.90
N VAL A 192 -3.24 5.38 -3.31
CA VAL A 192 -1.95 6.04 -3.07
C VAL A 192 -0.86 5.41 -3.92
N TRP A 193 -0.07 6.25 -4.60
CA TRP A 193 1.16 5.83 -5.30
C TRP A 193 2.39 6.40 -4.61
N ILE A 194 3.36 5.53 -4.32
CA ILE A 194 4.71 5.93 -3.93
C ILE A 194 5.64 5.68 -5.12
N ALA A 195 6.13 6.74 -5.74
CA ALA A 195 6.86 6.69 -6.99
C ALA A 195 8.36 7.01 -6.82
N ASN A 196 8.95 6.60 -5.70
CA ASN A 196 10.36 6.84 -5.42
C ASN A 196 11.27 5.98 -6.30
N GLN A 197 12.23 6.61 -6.96
CA GLN A 197 13.19 5.91 -7.82
C GLN A 197 14.30 5.26 -6.99
N PRO A 198 14.95 4.19 -7.50
CA PRO A 198 16.13 3.64 -6.86
C PRO A 198 17.21 4.71 -6.67
N PRO A 199 18.00 4.66 -5.59
CA PRO A 199 19.12 5.57 -5.42
C PRO A 199 20.09 5.48 -6.60
N ALA A 200 20.57 6.61 -7.08
CA ALA A 200 21.48 6.68 -8.21
C ALA A 200 22.74 5.83 -7.96
N LYS A 201 23.24 5.17 -9.01
CA LYS A 201 24.44 4.31 -8.95
C LYS A 201 24.38 3.16 -7.95
N THR A 202 23.18 2.73 -7.57
CA THR A 202 22.97 1.62 -6.64
C THR A 202 22.40 0.44 -7.37
N VAL A 203 22.97 -0.75 -7.16
CA VAL A 203 22.35 -2.02 -7.56
C VAL A 203 21.43 -2.47 -6.43
N VAL A 204 20.15 -2.52 -6.71
CA VAL A 204 19.11 -2.85 -5.72
C VAL A 204 18.85 -4.36 -5.73
N ALA A 205 19.07 -5.00 -4.61
CA ALA A 205 18.75 -6.43 -4.49
C ALA A 205 17.25 -6.68 -4.67
N THR A 206 16.89 -7.80 -5.28
CA THR A 206 15.48 -8.17 -5.51
C THR A 206 14.64 -8.14 -4.24
N SER A 207 15.21 -8.52 -3.09
CA SER A 207 14.54 -8.46 -1.79
C SER A 207 14.07 -7.05 -1.44
N ARG A 208 14.79 -6.01 -1.83
CA ARG A 208 14.43 -4.61 -1.56
C ARG A 208 13.23 -4.16 -2.39
N TYR A 209 13.17 -4.56 -3.66
CA TYR A 209 11.97 -4.34 -4.49
C TYR A 209 10.74 -5.00 -3.86
N LEU A 210 10.88 -6.25 -3.42
CA LEU A 210 9.79 -6.98 -2.80
C LEU A 210 9.37 -6.35 -1.46
N GLN A 211 10.32 -5.91 -0.65
CA GLN A 211 10.03 -5.23 0.61
C GLN A 211 9.32 -3.89 0.39
N ALA A 212 9.74 -3.10 -0.61
CA ALA A 212 9.09 -1.84 -0.93
C ALA A 212 7.63 -2.03 -1.40
N ILE A 213 7.39 -3.05 -2.23
CA ILE A 213 6.03 -3.41 -2.67
C ILE A 213 5.19 -3.89 -1.50
N ALA A 214 5.73 -4.76 -0.65
CA ALA A 214 5.02 -5.28 0.51
C ALA A 214 4.70 -4.18 1.52
N ASP A 215 5.67 -3.32 1.82
CA ASP A 215 5.54 -2.18 2.74
C ASP A 215 4.41 -1.22 2.32
N ALA A 216 4.31 -0.91 1.02
CA ALA A 216 3.21 -0.13 0.49
C ALA A 216 1.90 -0.93 0.48
N GLY A 217 1.94 -2.19 0.03
CA GLY A 217 0.78 -3.04 -0.20
C GLY A 217 -0.01 -3.38 1.07
N ILE A 218 0.66 -3.62 2.20
CA ILE A 218 -0.01 -3.90 3.49
C ILE A 218 -0.83 -2.73 4.02
N SER A 219 -0.56 -1.54 3.52
CA SER A 219 -1.33 -0.32 3.81
C SER A 219 -2.24 0.09 2.64
N GLY A 220 -2.48 -0.82 1.66
CA GLY A 220 -3.37 -0.60 0.53
C GLY A 220 -2.84 0.34 -0.56
N ALA A 221 -1.60 0.80 -0.46
CA ALA A 221 -0.95 1.63 -1.45
C ALA A 221 -0.23 0.80 -2.53
N ARG A 222 0.19 1.46 -3.60
CA ARG A 222 1.02 0.88 -4.66
C ARG A 222 2.39 1.52 -4.70
N TRP A 223 3.42 0.71 -4.61
CA TRP A 223 4.77 1.11 -4.95
C TRP A 223 4.90 1.12 -6.47
N VAL A 224 5.18 2.28 -7.05
CA VAL A 224 5.46 2.40 -8.48
C VAL A 224 6.85 1.81 -8.73
N VAL A 225 6.90 0.61 -9.27
CA VAL A 225 8.17 -0.06 -9.53
C VAL A 225 9.01 0.75 -10.51
N ALA A 226 10.25 1.02 -10.13
CA ALA A 226 11.27 1.64 -10.97
C ALA A 226 12.54 0.80 -10.87
N PHE A 227 13.14 0.46 -11.98
CA PHE A 227 14.34 -0.39 -12.01
C PHE A 227 15.60 0.46 -11.84
N ASP A 228 16.59 -0.08 -11.13
CA ASP A 228 17.96 0.44 -11.21
C ASP A 228 18.58 0.12 -12.57
N ASP A 229 19.73 0.76 -12.86
CA ASP A 229 20.37 0.67 -14.17
C ASP A 229 20.83 -0.77 -14.49
N ASP A 230 21.32 -1.54 -13.47
CA ASP A 230 21.75 -2.90 -13.63
C ASP A 230 20.59 -3.83 -14.01
N LEU A 231 19.52 -3.79 -13.22
CA LEU A 231 18.33 -4.61 -13.50
C LEU A 231 17.70 -4.24 -14.84
N THR A 232 17.66 -2.93 -15.20
CA THR A 232 17.19 -2.45 -16.49
C THR A 232 17.96 -3.07 -17.66
N ALA A 233 19.29 -3.04 -17.60
CA ALA A 233 20.15 -3.60 -18.64
C ALA A 233 20.00 -5.11 -18.77
N ARG A 234 19.97 -5.83 -17.65
CA ARG A 234 19.85 -7.29 -17.59
C ARG A 234 18.49 -7.80 -18.04
N LEU A 235 17.41 -7.04 -17.75
CA LEU A 235 16.07 -7.34 -18.27
C LEU A 235 15.99 -7.11 -19.79
N ALA A 236 16.62 -6.06 -20.30
CA ALA A 236 16.71 -5.83 -21.75
C ALA A 236 17.45 -6.98 -22.46
N ALA A 237 18.48 -7.53 -21.83
CA ALA A 237 19.23 -8.69 -22.32
C ALA A 237 18.51 -10.05 -22.09
N ARG A 238 17.33 -10.05 -21.44
CA ARG A 238 16.59 -11.28 -21.08
C ARG A 238 17.42 -12.26 -20.24
N GLU A 239 18.30 -11.75 -19.39
CA GLU A 239 19.10 -12.58 -18.50
C GLU A 239 18.22 -13.38 -17.53
N GLU A 240 18.48 -14.67 -17.38
CA GLU A 240 17.65 -15.59 -16.59
C GLU A 240 17.45 -15.12 -15.14
N GLY A 241 18.51 -14.65 -14.48
CA GLY A 241 18.45 -14.13 -13.11
C GLY A 241 17.58 -12.86 -12.99
N ALA A 242 17.67 -11.95 -13.97
CA ALA A 242 16.85 -10.74 -14.03
C ALA A 242 15.37 -11.08 -14.32
N MET A 243 15.12 -12.02 -15.23
CA MET A 243 13.78 -12.54 -15.50
C MET A 243 13.16 -13.21 -14.27
N GLY A 244 13.97 -13.96 -13.50
CA GLY A 244 13.57 -14.51 -12.21
C GLY A 244 13.21 -13.43 -11.18
N SER A 245 14.00 -12.35 -11.13
CA SER A 245 13.70 -11.18 -10.27
C SER A 245 12.40 -10.50 -10.68
N TRP A 246 12.21 -10.27 -11.99
CA TRP A 246 10.98 -9.68 -12.51
C TRP A 246 9.75 -10.54 -12.20
N LYS A 247 9.83 -11.86 -12.38
CA LYS A 247 8.76 -12.79 -12.03
C LYS A 247 8.37 -12.70 -10.54
N ARG A 248 9.36 -12.57 -9.65
CA ARG A 248 9.10 -12.41 -8.21
C ARG A 248 8.43 -11.06 -7.91
N ILE A 249 8.90 -9.98 -8.52
CA ILE A 249 8.34 -8.63 -8.38
C ILE A 249 6.88 -8.63 -8.82
N THR A 250 6.59 -9.12 -10.02
CA THR A 250 5.22 -9.13 -10.56
C THR A 250 4.31 -10.12 -9.84
N GLY A 251 4.84 -11.24 -9.34
CA GLY A 251 4.11 -12.16 -8.49
C GLY A 251 3.66 -11.53 -7.17
N LEU A 252 4.49 -10.66 -6.58
CA LEU A 252 4.10 -9.93 -5.37
C LEU A 252 3.10 -8.80 -5.66
N LEU A 253 3.21 -8.13 -6.81
CA LEU A 253 2.17 -7.20 -7.26
C LEU A 253 0.83 -7.93 -7.44
N ALA A 254 0.84 -9.10 -8.10
CA ALA A 254 -0.37 -9.92 -8.29
C ALA A 254 -1.01 -10.30 -6.96
N TYR A 255 -0.22 -10.70 -5.97
CA TYR A 255 -0.70 -11.04 -4.64
C TYR A 255 -1.58 -9.95 -4.00
N PHE A 256 -1.18 -8.67 -4.10
CA PHE A 256 -1.98 -7.57 -3.57
C PHE A 256 -3.16 -7.18 -4.47
N GLU A 257 -3.08 -7.43 -5.77
CA GLU A 257 -4.18 -7.14 -6.71
C GLU A 257 -5.24 -8.25 -6.71
N GLU A 258 -4.89 -9.48 -6.34
CA GLU A 258 -5.82 -10.60 -6.14
C GLU A 258 -6.68 -10.46 -4.88
N HIS A 259 -6.29 -9.54 -3.97
CA HIS A 259 -6.99 -9.27 -2.70
C HIS A 259 -7.43 -7.81 -2.57
N PRO A 260 -8.27 -7.30 -3.50
CA PRO A 260 -8.71 -5.91 -3.47
C PRO A 260 -9.53 -5.55 -2.22
N GLU A 261 -10.16 -6.54 -1.58
CA GLU A 261 -10.94 -6.39 -0.35
C GLU A 261 -10.10 -5.84 0.82
N TRP A 262 -8.80 -6.09 0.87
CA TRP A 262 -7.94 -5.57 1.92
C TRP A 262 -7.84 -4.04 1.90
N ARG A 263 -8.00 -3.43 0.72
CA ARG A 263 -8.01 -1.97 0.58
C ARG A 263 -9.25 -1.32 1.20
N ALA A 264 -10.36 -2.06 1.28
CA ALA A 264 -11.60 -1.60 1.90
C ALA A 264 -11.64 -1.80 3.42
N MET A 265 -10.74 -2.59 3.99
CA MET A 265 -10.62 -2.80 5.43
C MET A 265 -10.07 -1.54 6.12
N GLN A 266 -10.34 -1.39 7.40
CA GLN A 266 -9.92 -0.26 8.21
C GLN A 266 -8.82 -0.66 9.18
N GLU A 267 -7.96 0.30 9.56
CA GLU A 267 -6.97 0.09 10.61
C GLU A 267 -7.69 -0.34 11.90
N GLY A 268 -7.30 -1.51 12.39
CA GLY A 268 -7.86 -2.08 13.63
C GLY A 268 -7.00 -1.74 14.85
N GLY A 269 -7.46 -2.14 16.02
CA GLY A 269 -6.72 -2.01 17.27
C GLY A 269 -7.40 -1.11 18.28
N GLN A 270 -6.90 -1.18 19.51
CA GLN A 270 -7.46 -0.49 20.67
C GLN A 270 -6.70 0.78 21.05
N LEU A 271 -5.61 1.09 20.34
CA LEU A 271 -4.83 2.31 20.50
C LEU A 271 -5.23 3.31 19.43
N ALA A 272 -5.81 4.42 19.83
CA ALA A 272 -6.08 5.57 18.96
C ALA A 272 -4.93 6.59 19.07
N VAL A 273 -4.49 7.12 17.94
CA VAL A 273 -3.52 8.23 17.92
C VAL A 273 -4.17 9.43 17.25
N VAL A 274 -4.47 10.45 18.05
CA VAL A 274 -5.04 11.72 17.60
C VAL A 274 -3.91 12.67 17.23
N GLN A 275 -3.77 12.94 15.94
CA GLN A 275 -2.71 13.78 15.41
C GLN A 275 -3.20 14.65 14.27
N ASP A 276 -2.53 15.77 14.05
CA ASP A 276 -2.68 16.53 12.82
C ASP A 276 -1.76 15.91 11.77
N PRO A 277 -2.27 15.44 10.62
CA PRO A 277 -1.43 14.99 9.52
C PRO A 277 -0.66 16.12 8.85
N GLY A 278 -0.86 17.37 9.32
CA GLY A 278 -0.14 18.53 8.83
C GLY A 278 1.34 18.30 8.64
N LYS A 279 2.07 19.27 8.23
CA LYS A 279 3.44 19.21 7.66
C LYS A 279 4.44 18.20 8.27
N GLY A 280 4.29 17.81 9.54
CA GLY A 280 5.22 16.88 10.22
C GLY A 280 4.79 15.41 10.16
N GLY A 281 3.57 15.09 10.59
CA GLY A 281 3.10 13.70 10.67
C GLY A 281 3.00 13.02 9.32
N LEU A 282 2.68 13.78 8.27
CA LEU A 282 2.62 13.27 6.91
C LEU A 282 3.99 12.98 6.30
N LEU A 283 5.03 13.72 6.72
CA LEU A 283 6.36 13.53 6.16
C LEU A 283 6.96 12.19 6.56
N SER A 284 6.92 11.85 7.82
CA SER A 284 7.67 10.71 8.36
C SER A 284 6.82 9.52 8.78
N GLY A 285 5.51 9.71 9.02
CA GLY A 285 4.73 8.73 9.76
C GLY A 285 5.11 8.61 11.24
N GLY A 286 6.25 9.13 11.62
CA GLY A 286 6.83 9.35 12.94
C GLY A 286 6.31 8.43 14.05
N ILE A 287 5.40 8.97 14.86
CA ILE A 287 4.85 8.25 16.01
C ILE A 287 4.11 6.96 15.64
N LEU A 288 3.45 6.91 14.49
CA LEU A 288 2.72 5.73 14.04
C LEU A 288 3.67 4.58 13.73
N ASP A 289 4.79 4.86 13.06
CA ASP A 289 5.80 3.85 12.78
C ASP A 289 6.49 3.38 14.06
N MET A 290 6.79 4.31 14.96
CA MET A 290 7.41 3.99 16.24
C MET A 290 6.59 3.02 17.07
N ILE A 291 5.28 3.23 17.16
CA ILE A 291 4.38 2.37 17.92
C ILE A 291 4.20 1.05 17.18
N ALA A 292 3.99 1.09 15.85
CA ALA A 292 3.73 -0.08 15.05
C ALA A 292 4.92 -1.05 14.98
N VAL A 293 6.14 -0.56 15.00
CA VAL A 293 7.36 -1.42 14.98
C VAL A 293 7.44 -2.35 16.18
N LYS A 294 6.74 -2.05 17.27
CA LYS A 294 6.61 -2.91 18.44
C LYS A 294 5.34 -3.79 18.39
N HIS A 295 4.76 -3.93 17.20
CA HIS A 295 3.60 -4.76 16.93
C HIS A 295 2.34 -4.36 17.70
N THR A 296 2.22 -3.08 18.06
CA THR A 296 1.00 -2.54 18.63
C THR A 296 0.16 -1.96 17.50
N PRO A 297 -1.02 -2.53 17.18
CA PRO A 297 -1.91 -1.96 16.18
C PRO A 297 -2.32 -0.54 16.56
N VAL A 298 -2.24 0.35 15.59
CA VAL A 298 -2.50 1.77 15.78
C VAL A 298 -3.62 2.19 14.85
N ARG A 299 -4.58 2.93 15.40
CA ARG A 299 -5.67 3.54 14.67
C ARG A 299 -5.48 5.06 14.64
N PRO A 300 -4.98 5.63 13.53
CA PRO A 300 -4.81 7.06 13.42
C PRO A 300 -6.16 7.77 13.33
N ILE A 301 -6.30 8.86 14.04
CA ILE A 301 -7.47 9.75 14.00
C ILE A 301 -6.97 11.15 13.65
N PRO A 302 -7.24 11.65 12.44
CA PRO A 302 -6.99 13.04 12.12
C PRO A 302 -7.73 13.93 13.13
N ARG A 303 -7.06 14.95 13.69
CA ARG A 303 -7.66 15.80 14.72
C ARG A 303 -8.97 16.43 14.27
N GLN A 304 -9.08 16.77 13.00
CA GLN A 304 -10.29 17.34 12.41
C GLN A 304 -11.49 16.37 12.38
N GLN A 305 -11.20 15.06 12.46
CA GLN A 305 -12.19 13.99 12.46
C GLN A 305 -12.40 13.40 13.86
N LEU A 306 -11.82 14.01 14.91
CA LEU A 306 -11.96 13.53 16.28
C LEU A 306 -13.42 13.64 16.72
N SER A 307 -14.01 12.50 17.04
CA SER A 307 -15.38 12.37 17.55
C SER A 307 -15.47 11.21 18.55
N ALA A 308 -16.58 11.09 19.25
CA ALA A 308 -16.83 9.94 20.13
C ALA A 308 -16.87 8.62 19.35
N GLU A 309 -17.43 8.64 18.14
CA GLU A 309 -17.51 7.50 17.23
C GLU A 309 -16.10 7.10 16.74
N ALA A 310 -15.24 8.06 16.42
CA ALA A 310 -13.87 7.79 16.02
C ALA A 310 -13.06 7.12 17.15
N LEU A 311 -13.38 7.41 18.42
CA LEU A 311 -12.77 6.79 19.59
C LEU A 311 -13.45 5.49 20.02
N ALA A 312 -14.59 5.11 19.44
CA ALA A 312 -15.30 3.89 19.82
C ALA A 312 -14.42 2.65 19.71
N GLY A 313 -14.43 1.78 20.72
CA GLY A 313 -13.61 0.57 20.79
C GLY A 313 -12.13 0.81 21.11
N ALA A 314 -11.66 2.06 21.24
CA ALA A 314 -10.33 2.32 21.79
C ALA A 314 -10.35 2.16 23.32
N THR A 315 -9.30 1.58 23.87
CA THR A 315 -9.04 1.55 25.31
C THR A 315 -8.05 2.61 25.74
N MET A 316 -7.21 3.03 24.78
CA MET A 316 -6.24 4.10 25.00
C MET A 316 -6.23 5.08 23.82
N ALA A 317 -6.04 6.34 24.09
CA ALA A 317 -5.80 7.37 23.10
C ALA A 317 -4.53 8.16 23.44
N VAL A 318 -3.76 8.48 22.40
CA VAL A 318 -2.63 9.40 22.48
C VAL A 318 -3.02 10.69 21.78
N ASN A 319 -2.98 11.83 22.50
CA ASN A 319 -3.17 13.16 21.92
C ASN A 319 -1.79 13.79 21.69
N VAL A 320 -1.31 13.75 20.46
CA VAL A 320 0.07 14.15 20.14
C VAL A 320 0.21 15.64 20.22
N ASP A 321 -0.54 16.51 19.82
CA ASP A 321 -0.40 17.96 19.94
C ASP A 321 -1.51 18.56 20.79
N ALA A 322 -1.37 18.44 22.09
CA ALA A 322 -2.38 18.86 23.04
C ALA A 322 -2.65 20.38 23.00
N ALA A 323 -1.67 21.18 22.61
CA ALA A 323 -1.78 22.65 22.54
C ALA A 323 -2.73 23.09 21.41
N ALA A 324 -2.75 22.34 20.31
CA ALA A 324 -3.61 22.63 19.16
C ALA A 324 -5.05 22.09 19.30
N THR A 325 -5.38 21.42 20.41
CA THR A 325 -6.70 20.83 20.65
C THR A 325 -7.73 21.91 20.99
N THR A 326 -8.84 21.97 20.25
CA THR A 326 -9.93 22.93 20.52
C THR A 326 -10.69 22.61 21.82
N PRO A 327 -11.50 23.53 22.36
CA PRO A 327 -12.33 23.25 23.55
C PRO A 327 -13.29 22.06 23.33
N GLU A 328 -13.91 21.96 22.16
CA GLU A 328 -14.83 20.89 21.77
C GLU A 328 -14.09 19.53 21.73
N GLN A 329 -12.92 19.50 21.12
CA GLN A 329 -12.08 18.32 21.06
C GLN A 329 -11.60 17.88 22.46
N LYS A 330 -11.26 18.85 23.34
CA LYS A 330 -10.95 18.56 24.75
C LYS A 330 -12.11 17.91 25.47
N GLU A 331 -13.35 18.34 25.20
CA GLU A 331 -14.53 17.72 25.82
C GLU A 331 -14.79 16.31 25.31
N ILE A 332 -14.58 16.03 24.01
CA ILE A 332 -14.61 14.66 23.46
C ILE A 332 -13.61 13.77 24.20
N LEU A 333 -12.36 14.23 24.34
CA LEU A 333 -11.31 13.48 25.05
C LEU A 333 -11.63 13.28 26.53
N ARG A 334 -12.25 14.29 27.21
CA ARG A 334 -12.75 14.14 28.57
C ARG A 334 -13.90 13.14 28.66
N GLY A 335 -14.79 13.13 27.66
CA GLY A 335 -15.85 12.12 27.54
C GLY A 335 -15.28 10.71 27.45
N PHE A 336 -14.24 10.53 26.63
CA PHE A 336 -13.51 9.28 26.49
C PHE A 336 -12.92 8.80 27.83
N THR A 337 -12.26 9.68 28.58
CA THR A 337 -11.68 9.30 29.89
C THR A 337 -12.75 9.05 30.96
N ARG A 338 -13.85 9.82 30.96
CA ARG A 338 -15.00 9.53 31.87
C ARG A 338 -15.65 8.19 31.56
N GLY A 339 -15.61 7.75 30.30
CA GLY A 339 -16.05 6.43 29.85
C GLY A 339 -15.08 5.27 30.17
N GLY A 340 -13.97 5.55 30.87
CA GLY A 340 -12.98 4.54 31.27
C GLY A 340 -11.78 4.39 30.31
N GLY A 341 -11.70 5.20 29.26
CA GLY A 341 -10.55 5.21 28.36
C GLY A 341 -9.30 5.85 28.99
N THR A 342 -8.14 5.35 28.66
CA THR A 342 -6.85 5.92 29.07
C THR A 342 -6.40 6.95 28.06
N LEU A 343 -6.12 8.19 28.52
CA LEU A 343 -5.62 9.27 27.67
C LEU A 343 -4.18 9.61 28.04
N LEU A 344 -3.27 9.44 27.09
CA LEU A 344 -1.92 9.99 27.17
C LEU A 344 -1.92 11.35 26.43
N THR A 345 -1.65 12.39 27.18
CA THR A 345 -1.46 13.74 26.63
C THR A 345 -0.01 14.15 26.91
N GLY A 346 0.70 14.52 25.88
CA GLY A 346 2.09 14.91 26.01
C GLY A 346 2.30 16.15 26.89
N PRO A 347 3.51 16.31 27.43
CA PRO A 347 3.87 17.50 28.18
C PRO A 347 3.73 18.77 27.31
N PRO A 348 3.69 19.97 27.93
CA PRO A 348 3.69 21.22 27.20
C PRO A 348 4.85 21.25 26.18
N GLY A 349 4.52 21.63 24.93
CA GLY A 349 5.49 21.63 23.84
C GLY A 349 5.59 20.30 23.04
N TRP A 350 4.88 19.28 23.45
CA TRP A 350 4.72 18.09 22.63
C TRP A 350 3.92 18.42 21.36
N LYS A 351 4.49 18.14 20.23
CA LYS A 351 3.90 18.34 18.90
C LYS A 351 4.34 17.21 17.99
N ASP A 352 3.67 17.07 16.86
CA ASP A 352 4.10 16.14 15.84
C ASP A 352 5.57 16.37 15.46
N PRO A 353 6.36 15.30 15.29
CA PRO A 353 7.73 15.45 14.84
C PRO A 353 7.77 16.08 13.46
N THR A 354 8.73 16.96 13.23
CA THR A 354 8.87 17.68 11.97
C THR A 354 10.19 17.25 11.33
N ALA A 355 10.12 16.70 10.12
CA ALA A 355 11.30 16.47 9.32
C ALA A 355 11.85 17.80 8.76
N ALA A 356 13.13 17.84 8.45
CA ALA A 356 13.73 18.95 7.73
C ALA A 356 13.06 19.16 6.37
N ALA A 357 13.07 20.38 5.86
CA ALA A 357 12.46 20.69 4.56
C ALA A 357 13.04 19.79 3.46
N GLY A 358 12.15 19.13 2.73
CA GLY A 358 12.53 18.19 1.67
C GLY A 358 12.96 16.80 2.12
N SER A 359 13.10 16.56 3.45
CA SER A 359 13.44 15.25 4.02
C SER A 359 12.19 14.55 4.53
N ILE A 360 12.20 13.22 4.51
CA ILE A 360 11.22 12.36 5.18
C ILE A 360 11.84 11.63 6.38
N THR A 361 13.08 11.94 6.74
CA THR A 361 13.79 11.41 7.89
C THR A 361 13.73 12.36 9.06
N LEU A 362 13.70 11.83 10.28
CA LEU A 362 13.67 12.61 11.51
C LEU A 362 15.08 12.77 12.10
N GLU A 363 15.31 13.90 12.73
CA GLU A 363 16.51 14.14 13.53
C GLU A 363 16.57 13.21 14.75
N LYS A 364 17.78 12.90 15.21
CA LYS A 364 18.00 11.98 16.33
C LYS A 364 17.23 12.37 17.60
N ALA A 365 17.16 13.66 17.91
CA ALA A 365 16.42 14.14 19.08
C ALA A 365 14.92 13.87 18.98
N GLU A 366 14.33 13.97 17.76
CA GLU A 366 12.94 13.63 17.53
C GLU A 366 12.70 12.13 17.66
N LEU A 367 13.63 11.29 17.19
CA LEU A 367 13.56 9.85 17.36
C LEU A 367 13.62 9.43 18.84
N GLU A 368 14.48 10.04 19.64
CA GLU A 368 14.57 9.79 21.09
C GLU A 368 13.24 10.16 21.77
N ARG A 369 12.66 11.31 21.41
CA ARG A 369 11.36 11.74 21.94
C ARG A 369 10.23 10.77 21.58
N LEU A 370 10.17 10.28 20.34
CA LEU A 370 9.18 9.29 19.94
C LEU A 370 9.35 7.97 20.69
N ASN A 371 10.59 7.58 20.99
CA ASN A 371 10.86 6.39 21.79
C ASN A 371 10.35 6.52 23.24
N ASP A 372 10.40 7.72 23.81
CA ASP A 372 9.80 7.97 25.13
C ASP A 372 8.28 7.85 25.08
N ILE A 373 7.64 8.43 24.07
CA ILE A 373 6.19 8.27 23.84
C ILE A 373 5.81 6.80 23.74
N TRP A 374 6.54 6.03 22.93
CA TRP A 374 6.27 4.62 22.79
C TRP A 374 6.41 3.86 24.11
N ARG A 375 7.42 4.18 24.92
CA ARG A 375 7.65 3.56 26.22
C ARG A 375 6.48 3.81 27.16
N ASP A 376 5.97 5.03 27.19
CA ASP A 376 4.80 5.41 28.00
C ASP A 376 3.54 4.67 27.49
N VAL A 377 3.29 4.65 26.19
CA VAL A 377 2.19 3.91 25.57
C VAL A 377 2.26 2.44 25.95
N ASN A 378 3.40 1.79 25.79
CA ASN A 378 3.58 0.38 26.07
C ASN A 378 3.37 0.04 27.57
N SER A 379 3.76 0.94 28.48
CA SER A 379 3.55 0.75 29.93
C SER A 379 2.08 0.91 30.33
N MET A 380 1.33 1.78 29.66
CA MET A 380 -0.03 2.16 30.03
C MET A 380 -1.11 1.30 29.38
N ILE A 381 -0.92 0.88 28.11
CA ILE A 381 -1.97 0.17 27.37
C ILE A 381 -2.26 -1.21 27.94
N GLY A 382 -1.28 -1.87 28.50
CA GLY A 382 -1.39 -3.23 29.02
C GLY A 382 -1.49 -4.30 27.93
N ARG A 383 -1.04 -5.51 28.23
CA ARG A 383 -0.94 -6.61 27.25
C ARG A 383 -2.29 -7.00 26.65
N ARG A 384 -3.35 -6.99 27.44
CA ARG A 384 -4.72 -7.37 27.01
C ARG A 384 -5.37 -6.37 26.05
N ASN A 385 -4.78 -5.22 25.87
CA ASN A 385 -5.32 -4.14 25.04
C ASN A 385 -4.48 -3.87 23.78
N MET A 386 -3.49 -4.72 23.49
CA MET A 386 -2.60 -4.49 22.33
C MET A 386 -3.25 -4.83 20.99
N GLY A 387 -4.25 -5.70 20.95
CA GLY A 387 -4.92 -6.10 19.71
C GLY A 387 -4.21 -7.24 18.98
N VAL A 388 -2.99 -7.03 18.50
CA VAL A 388 -2.11 -8.05 17.89
C VAL A 388 -0.73 -7.95 18.50
N ARG A 389 -0.07 -9.09 18.69
CA ARG A 389 1.31 -9.14 19.17
C ARG A 389 2.08 -10.26 18.50
N LEU A 390 3.29 -9.97 18.07
CA LEU A 390 4.20 -10.95 17.50
C LEU A 390 5.31 -11.30 18.49
N PHE A 391 5.75 -12.56 18.45
CA PHE A 391 6.85 -13.07 19.25
C PHE A 391 7.89 -13.73 18.33
N ASN A 392 9.11 -13.84 18.82
CA ASN A 392 10.26 -14.39 18.10
C ASN A 392 10.64 -13.64 16.81
N VAL A 393 10.35 -12.34 16.77
CA VAL A 393 10.62 -11.49 15.62
C VAL A 393 11.36 -10.22 16.03
N SER A 394 12.33 -9.80 15.22
CA SER A 394 13.09 -8.57 15.43
C SER A 394 13.09 -7.65 14.19
N SER A 395 12.76 -8.19 13.03
CA SER A 395 12.85 -7.50 11.75
C SER A 395 11.53 -7.48 10.97
N MET A 396 10.42 -7.62 11.67
CA MET A 396 9.09 -7.66 11.07
C MET A 396 8.24 -6.49 11.52
N LEU A 397 7.36 -6.05 10.63
CA LEU A 397 6.28 -5.13 10.92
C LEU A 397 4.95 -5.83 10.63
N SER A 398 3.95 -5.56 11.46
CA SER A 398 2.59 -6.03 11.24
C SER A 398 1.65 -4.86 10.96
N ASN A 399 0.63 -5.11 10.12
CA ASN A 399 -0.51 -4.23 9.97
C ASN A 399 -1.79 -5.03 10.21
N PHE A 400 -2.64 -4.55 11.13
CA PHE A 400 -3.90 -5.18 11.49
C PHE A 400 -5.06 -4.39 10.91
N LEU A 401 -5.76 -4.99 9.96
CA LEU A 401 -6.94 -4.41 9.31
C LEU A 401 -8.18 -5.23 9.64
N ALA A 402 -9.26 -4.56 9.99
CA ALA A 402 -10.55 -5.18 10.27
C ALA A 402 -11.56 -4.85 9.16
N ALA A 403 -12.35 -5.84 8.78
CA ALA A 403 -13.47 -5.63 7.88
C ALA A 403 -14.59 -4.84 8.58
N PRO A 404 -15.40 -4.07 7.85
CA PRO A 404 -16.57 -3.43 8.41
C PRO A 404 -17.46 -4.46 9.13
N GLY A 405 -17.82 -4.16 10.38
CA GLY A 405 -18.59 -5.06 11.23
C GLY A 405 -17.78 -6.10 12.01
N GLY A 406 -16.44 -6.14 11.85
CA GLY A 406 -15.52 -6.88 12.70
C GLY A 406 -15.59 -8.42 12.62
N LYS A 407 -16.31 -9.00 11.63
CA LYS A 407 -16.45 -10.46 11.49
C LYS A 407 -15.20 -11.13 10.90
N SER A 408 -14.38 -10.38 10.20
CA SER A 408 -13.12 -10.83 9.69
C SER A 408 -12.05 -9.74 9.84
N ALA A 409 -10.80 -10.15 9.89
CA ALA A 409 -9.66 -9.28 9.95
C ALA A 409 -8.49 -9.89 9.20
N VAL A 410 -7.51 -9.09 8.87
CA VAL A 410 -6.23 -9.57 8.36
C VAL A 410 -5.08 -8.97 9.18
N VAL A 411 -4.08 -9.78 9.40
CA VAL A 411 -2.79 -9.34 9.94
C VAL A 411 -1.74 -9.54 8.86
N HIS A 412 -1.33 -8.45 8.27
CA HIS A 412 -0.21 -8.46 7.33
C HIS A 412 1.10 -8.49 8.09
N LEU A 413 2.05 -9.27 7.59
CA LEU A 413 3.40 -9.42 8.14
C LEU A 413 4.39 -9.06 7.03
N VAL A 414 5.31 -8.14 7.29
CA VAL A 414 6.42 -7.80 6.38
C VAL A 414 7.74 -8.04 7.10
N ASN A 415 8.60 -8.82 6.46
CA ASN A 415 9.93 -9.11 6.94
C ASN A 415 10.95 -8.27 6.17
N TYR A 416 11.70 -7.45 6.88
CA TYR A 416 12.72 -6.56 6.32
C TYR A 416 14.13 -7.12 6.40
N SER A 417 14.30 -8.35 6.93
CA SER A 417 15.61 -9.02 6.92
C SER A 417 15.94 -9.58 5.54
N ASP A 418 17.19 -9.96 5.34
CA ASP A 418 17.65 -10.61 4.11
C ASP A 418 17.36 -12.11 4.08
N TYR A 419 16.80 -12.66 5.15
CA TYR A 419 16.48 -14.08 5.31
C TYR A 419 15.04 -14.25 5.82
N PRO A 420 14.41 -15.38 5.54
CA PRO A 420 13.09 -15.69 6.08
C PRO A 420 13.12 -15.78 7.61
N VAL A 421 12.05 -15.31 8.25
CA VAL A 421 11.83 -15.48 9.69
C VAL A 421 10.98 -16.73 9.90
N GLU A 422 11.40 -17.58 10.82
CA GLU A 422 10.74 -18.84 11.14
C GLU A 422 10.14 -18.81 12.54
N ASN A 423 9.10 -19.63 12.75
CA ASN A 423 8.42 -19.81 14.05
C ASN A 423 7.89 -18.50 14.64
N VAL A 424 7.14 -17.75 13.84
CA VAL A 424 6.50 -16.51 14.26
C VAL A 424 5.23 -16.84 15.02
N ALA A 425 5.22 -16.65 16.34
CA ALA A 425 4.00 -16.77 17.13
C ALA A 425 3.25 -15.42 17.10
N MET A 426 1.98 -15.45 16.75
CA MET A 426 1.12 -14.28 16.69
C MET A 426 -0.07 -14.46 17.65
N HIS A 427 -0.17 -13.56 18.65
CA HIS A 427 -1.34 -13.48 19.53
C HIS A 427 -2.25 -12.34 19.08
N TYR A 428 -3.55 -12.52 19.20
CA TYR A 428 -4.54 -11.51 18.83
C TYR A 428 -5.74 -11.51 19.75
N LEU A 429 -6.41 -10.35 19.85
CA LEU A 429 -7.65 -10.17 20.55
C LEU A 429 -8.84 -10.33 19.57
N GLY A 430 -10.00 -10.69 20.13
CA GLY A 430 -11.21 -10.90 19.35
C GLY A 430 -11.60 -12.38 19.29
N GLU A 431 -12.83 -12.64 18.86
CA GLU A 431 -13.39 -14.00 18.82
C GLU A 431 -13.24 -14.62 17.42
N TYR A 432 -12.03 -14.58 16.86
CA TYR A 432 -11.73 -15.23 15.59
C TYR A 432 -11.33 -16.69 15.85
N LYS A 433 -12.10 -17.63 15.30
CA LYS A 433 -11.93 -19.07 15.51
C LYS A 433 -11.20 -19.77 14.37
N HIS A 434 -11.13 -19.11 13.23
CA HIS A 434 -10.49 -19.62 12.04
C HIS A 434 -9.36 -18.68 11.61
N ALA A 435 -8.25 -19.28 11.23
CA ALA A 435 -7.10 -18.55 10.73
C ALA A 435 -6.55 -19.22 9.47
N THR A 436 -6.29 -18.42 8.45
CA THR A 436 -5.73 -18.87 7.17
C THR A 436 -4.49 -18.05 6.85
N LEU A 437 -3.38 -18.72 6.63
CA LEU A 437 -2.14 -18.10 6.13
C LEU A 437 -2.21 -18.01 4.61
N ILE A 438 -2.04 -16.82 4.09
CA ILE A 438 -1.99 -16.48 2.67
C ILE A 438 -0.57 -15.98 2.39
N THR A 439 0.14 -16.64 1.48
CA THR A 439 1.54 -16.32 1.16
C THR A 439 1.71 -16.15 -0.35
N PRO A 440 2.44 -15.14 -0.82
CA PRO A 440 2.64 -14.90 -2.25
C PRO A 440 3.12 -16.17 -2.98
N GLY A 441 2.39 -16.58 -4.01
CA GLY A 441 2.75 -17.72 -4.85
C GLY A 441 2.60 -19.11 -4.23
N ALA A 442 1.95 -19.22 -3.07
CA ALA A 442 1.66 -20.50 -2.42
C ALA A 442 0.15 -20.68 -2.20
N ALA A 443 -0.28 -21.93 -2.02
CA ALA A 443 -1.66 -22.21 -1.65
C ALA A 443 -1.93 -21.76 -0.21
N ASP A 444 -3.16 -21.35 0.05
CA ASP A 444 -3.65 -20.97 1.38
C ASP A 444 -3.48 -22.16 2.34
N LYS A 445 -3.03 -21.85 3.56
CA LYS A 445 -2.83 -22.85 4.64
C LYS A 445 -3.70 -22.50 5.84
N THR A 446 -4.55 -23.43 6.26
CA THR A 446 -5.26 -23.30 7.53
C THR A 446 -4.26 -23.40 8.68
N LEU A 447 -4.35 -22.49 9.64
CA LEU A 447 -3.55 -22.48 10.86
C LEU A 447 -4.38 -23.01 12.04
N GLU A 448 -3.71 -23.70 12.94
CA GLU A 448 -4.30 -24.11 14.21
C GLU A 448 -4.41 -22.90 15.14
N VAL A 449 -5.63 -22.67 15.66
CA VAL A 449 -5.90 -21.58 16.59
C VAL A 449 -5.90 -22.13 18.00
N TYR A 450 -5.12 -21.53 18.89
CA TYR A 450 -5.03 -21.93 20.30
C TYR A 450 -5.33 -20.76 21.25
N LYS A 451 -5.72 -21.09 22.50
CA LYS A 451 -5.98 -20.08 23.53
C LYS A 451 -4.68 -19.62 24.17
N THR A 452 -4.60 -18.33 24.46
CA THR A 452 -3.51 -17.69 25.21
C THR A 452 -4.09 -16.96 26.42
N GLU A 453 -3.25 -16.47 27.33
CA GLU A 453 -3.70 -15.64 28.46
C GLU A 453 -4.35 -14.32 28.01
N GLU A 454 -3.95 -13.83 26.84
CA GLU A 454 -4.32 -12.50 26.31
C GLU A 454 -5.46 -12.58 25.27
N GLY A 455 -5.80 -13.80 24.79
CA GLY A 455 -6.79 -14.01 23.74
C GLY A 455 -6.56 -15.33 23.00
N TRP A 456 -6.23 -15.23 21.72
CA TRP A 456 -5.99 -16.37 20.84
C TRP A 456 -4.62 -16.25 20.18
N GLY A 457 -4.08 -17.35 19.70
CA GLY A 457 -2.79 -17.39 19.02
C GLY A 457 -2.79 -18.32 17.82
N VAL A 458 -1.87 -18.08 16.92
CA VAL A 458 -1.49 -18.95 15.80
C VAL A 458 0.01 -18.92 15.61
N ASP A 459 0.57 -20.01 15.10
CA ASP A 459 1.98 -20.08 14.73
C ASP A 459 2.12 -20.09 13.22
N VAL A 460 2.98 -19.20 12.72
CA VAL A 460 3.36 -19.10 11.31
C VAL A 460 4.75 -19.66 11.15
N ASP A 461 4.85 -20.81 10.46
CA ASP A 461 6.11 -21.54 10.35
C ASP A 461 7.23 -20.68 9.72
N ARG A 462 6.87 -19.92 8.68
CA ARG A 462 7.86 -19.16 7.93
C ARG A 462 7.24 -17.95 7.24
N VAL A 463 7.90 -16.80 7.36
CA VAL A 463 7.59 -15.58 6.60
C VAL A 463 8.81 -15.23 5.74
N GLY A 464 8.65 -15.26 4.43
CA GLY A 464 9.66 -14.82 3.47
C GLY A 464 9.80 -13.30 3.49
N VAL A 465 9.26 -12.60 2.49
CA VAL A 465 9.18 -11.14 2.47
C VAL A 465 7.88 -10.66 3.13
N CYS A 466 6.76 -11.26 2.78
CA CYS A 466 5.48 -10.97 3.44
C CYS A 466 4.58 -12.20 3.49
N ALA A 467 3.61 -12.13 4.38
CA ALA A 467 2.49 -13.05 4.49
C ALA A 467 1.29 -12.30 5.09
N THR A 468 0.11 -12.89 4.94
CA THR A 468 -1.13 -12.37 5.55
C THR A 468 -1.81 -13.50 6.31
N VAL A 469 -2.17 -13.24 7.55
CA VAL A 469 -3.04 -14.13 8.32
C VAL A 469 -4.45 -13.55 8.28
N ARG A 470 -5.38 -14.26 7.61
CA ARG A 470 -6.80 -13.94 7.62
C ARG A 470 -7.44 -14.61 8.82
N LEU A 471 -8.18 -13.82 9.61
CA LEU A 471 -8.88 -14.20 10.82
C LEU A 471 -10.40 -14.10 10.59
N GLU A 472 -11.16 -15.14 10.95
CA GLU A 472 -12.62 -15.21 10.75
C GLU A 472 -13.29 -15.77 12.01
N GLN A 473 -14.54 -15.26 12.30
CA GLN A 473 -15.33 -15.68 13.48
C GLN A 473 -15.94 -17.07 13.31
#